data_9c8af9a1939d65d938ae0db81747e24b
#
_entry.id   9c8af9a1939d65d938ae0db81747e24b
#
_cell.length_a   1.000
_cell.length_b   1.000
_cell.length_c   1.000
_cell.angle_alpha   90.00
_cell.angle_beta   90.00
_cell.angle_gamma   90.00
#
_symmetry.space_group_name_H-M   'P 1'
#
loop_
_entity.id
_entity.type
_entity.pdbx_description
1 polymer ?
#
loop_
_entity_poly.entity_id
_entity_poly.type
_entity_poly.pdbx_seq_one_letter_code
_entity_poly.pdbx_strand_id
1 'polypeptide(L)'
;VGSEMCIRDRFSNLKLRAGWGQTGNAGNGTNLSIAQLSSANAMYWFFNGSSVINGAGIAQQKEIDTNLKWETNEQTNIGIDFAFMNNELSFSADYFIRDAKDLLLYRQIRPSTGFSNVYTNAGHIRNSGFEFTAAWNKSFSDWNIGIRLNGSTLKNEAIEVGDPIFSKSGSAQDGDNWDNHSITQNGYPVGSYYGWKVEGIFRTQAEIDEMNRLAVEKGVESGVYQDKTTQPGDYKFVDLNGDGQITDADRTVIGNGYPKFTYGMNLTASWKNFDFSMNLYGVAGMDILSYSSARLTSVYAPDGGYQNVLKEYINNAWSSSNTGAKYPRITKTDYNKNMRVSDAYIQKGDYLKISNIQIGYTFPKNVLKPVKMENARVFASVDNVCTISSYNKFGDPEVGDSNVLYSGFDGGRYPFPMSVTFGLSVQF
;
A
#
# COMPACT_ATOMS: atom_id res chain seq x y z
N VAL A 1 -15.80 -28.20 45.75
CA VAL A 1 -15.25 -29.35 45.00
C VAL A 1 -15.95 -29.53 43.63
N GLY A 2 -17.13 -28.94 43.41
CA GLY A 2 -17.92 -29.12 42.16
C GLY A 2 -17.59 -28.15 41.00
N SER A 3 -16.92 -26.99 41.27
CA SER A 3 -16.70 -25.97 40.23
C SER A 3 -15.46 -26.18 39.37
N GLU A 4 -14.39 -26.77 39.92
CA GLU A 4 -13.16 -27.02 39.16
C GLU A 4 -13.30 -28.15 38.13
N MET A 5 -14.13 -29.19 38.44
CA MET A 5 -14.39 -30.27 37.49
C MET A 5 -15.13 -29.78 36.24
N CYS A 6 -16.10 -28.86 36.38
CA CYS A 6 -16.88 -28.35 35.27
C CYS A 6 -16.09 -27.47 34.30
N ILE A 7 -15.02 -26.79 34.75
CA ILE A 7 -14.18 -25.97 33.90
C ILE A 7 -13.20 -26.86 33.14
N ARG A 8 -12.61 -27.85 33.78
CA ARG A 8 -11.65 -28.80 33.20
C ARG A 8 -12.24 -29.70 32.11
N ASP A 9 -13.55 -29.99 32.19
CA ASP A 9 -14.27 -30.79 31.17
C ASP A 9 -14.64 -29.96 29.92
N ARG A 10 -14.63 -28.63 30.00
CA ARG A 10 -15.01 -27.77 28.89
C ARG A 10 -13.81 -27.25 28.08
N PHE A 11 -12.69 -26.96 28.74
CA PHE A 11 -11.46 -26.50 28.09
C PHE A 11 -10.43 -27.61 28.01
N SER A 12 -10.00 -27.94 26.80
CA SER A 12 -8.88 -28.85 26.57
C SER A 12 -7.53 -28.17 26.81
N ASN A 13 -7.46 -26.86 26.56
CA ASN A 13 -6.30 -26.02 26.80
C ASN A 13 -6.74 -24.59 27.07
N LEU A 14 -6.06 -23.90 28.00
CA LEU A 14 -6.18 -22.46 28.22
C LEU A 14 -4.80 -21.92 28.61
N LYS A 15 -4.29 -20.99 27.82
CA LYS A 15 -2.97 -20.39 28.03
C LYS A 15 -3.03 -18.88 27.80
N LEU A 16 -2.55 -18.11 28.76
CA LEU A 16 -2.30 -16.68 28.62
C LEU A 16 -0.82 -16.45 28.27
N ARG A 17 -0.57 -15.50 27.40
CA ARG A 17 0.75 -15.11 26.96
C ARG A 17 0.92 -13.61 27.13
N ALA A 18 2.08 -13.18 27.63
CA ALA A 18 2.52 -11.79 27.61
C ALA A 18 4.00 -11.77 27.30
N GLY A 19 4.43 -10.89 26.45
CA GLY A 19 5.82 -10.74 26.05
C GLY A 19 6.15 -9.31 25.72
N TRP A 20 7.36 -8.91 26.06
CA TRP A 20 7.95 -7.65 25.68
C TRP A 20 9.42 -7.88 25.34
N GLY A 21 9.91 -7.17 24.33
CA GLY A 21 11.30 -7.26 23.93
C GLY A 21 11.73 -6.10 23.05
N GLN A 22 13.03 -5.85 23.05
CA GLN A 22 13.67 -4.86 22.21
C GLN A 22 14.78 -5.49 21.38
N THR A 23 14.94 -5.04 20.13
CA THR A 23 16.04 -5.40 19.24
C THR A 23 16.62 -4.14 18.62
N GLY A 24 17.94 -4.07 18.55
CA GLY A 24 18.67 -2.99 17.88
C GLY A 24 18.92 -3.35 16.42
N ASN A 25 18.83 -2.36 15.53
CA ASN A 25 19.21 -2.45 14.12
C ASN A 25 20.22 -1.34 13.82
N ALA A 26 21.42 -1.73 13.36
CA ALA A 26 22.49 -0.78 13.03
C ALA A 26 22.22 0.02 11.72
N GLY A 27 21.12 -0.29 11.02
CA GLY A 27 20.83 0.26 9.70
C GLY A 27 21.75 -0.30 8.60
N ASN A 28 21.48 0.06 7.36
CA ASN A 28 22.23 -0.42 6.20
C ASN A 28 23.43 0.49 5.82
N GLY A 29 23.70 1.53 6.59
CA GLY A 29 24.74 2.51 6.28
C GLY A 29 26.04 2.23 6.98
N THR A 30 27.11 1.98 6.22
CA THR A 30 28.48 1.97 6.76
C THR A 30 29.01 3.39 6.84
N ASN A 31 29.70 3.71 7.94
CA ASN A 31 30.40 5.01 8.13
C ASN A 31 29.48 6.25 8.15
N LEU A 32 28.23 6.12 8.62
CA LEU A 32 27.27 7.26 8.67
C LEU A 32 27.70 8.34 9.68
N SER A 33 28.41 7.95 10.74
CA SER A 33 28.94 8.84 11.78
C SER A 33 30.36 9.38 11.50
N ILE A 34 30.93 9.05 10.32
CA ILE A 34 32.29 9.48 9.96
C ILE A 34 32.20 10.50 8.83
N ALA A 35 32.88 11.65 9.00
CA ALA A 35 32.97 12.66 7.96
C ALA A 35 33.71 12.13 6.74
N GLN A 36 33.04 12.08 5.62
CA GLN A 36 33.63 11.70 4.33
C GLN A 36 34.08 12.96 3.57
N LEU A 37 35.32 12.98 3.11
CA LEU A 37 35.85 14.02 2.30
C LEU A 37 35.82 13.62 0.81
N SER A 38 35.49 14.55 -0.04
CA SER A 38 35.50 14.35 -1.50
C SER A 38 36.09 15.53 -2.21
N SER A 39 36.80 15.26 -3.28
CA SER A 39 37.30 16.29 -4.21
C SER A 39 36.27 16.63 -5.31
N ALA A 40 35.25 15.81 -5.52
CA ALA A 40 34.30 15.97 -6.64
C ALA A 40 33.46 17.26 -6.56
N ASN A 41 33.17 17.75 -5.35
CA ASN A 41 32.32 18.91 -5.11
C ASN A 41 33.07 20.16 -4.60
N ALA A 42 34.40 20.11 -4.57
CA ALA A 42 35.25 21.17 -4.04
C ALA A 42 36.11 21.72 -5.13
N MET A 43 35.52 22.13 -6.26
CA MET A 43 36.24 22.85 -7.31
C MET A 43 36.29 24.33 -6.99
N TYR A 44 37.46 24.94 -7.12
CA TYR A 44 37.65 26.38 -7.04
C TYR A 44 38.40 26.92 -8.25
N TRP A 45 38.09 28.14 -8.58
CA TRP A 45 38.67 28.84 -9.71
C TRP A 45 39.65 29.85 -9.17
N PHE A 46 40.87 29.89 -9.73
CA PHE A 46 41.82 30.93 -9.42
C PHE A 46 42.50 31.43 -10.68
N PHE A 47 42.90 32.68 -10.61
CA PHE A 47 43.57 33.37 -11.72
C PHE A 47 45.08 33.34 -11.50
N ASN A 48 45.84 32.79 -12.45
CA ASN A 48 47.28 32.67 -12.37
C ASN A 48 48.03 33.82 -13.07
N GLY A 49 47.34 34.89 -13.40
CA GLY A 49 47.90 36.06 -14.12
C GLY A 49 47.69 36.02 -15.63
N SER A 50 47.40 34.86 -16.23
CA SER A 50 47.20 34.69 -17.67
C SER A 50 45.90 33.99 -18.02
N SER A 51 45.43 33.11 -17.15
CA SER A 51 44.21 32.31 -17.37
C SER A 51 43.50 31.95 -16.05
N VAL A 52 42.24 31.62 -16.14
CA VAL A 52 41.47 31.04 -15.03
C VAL A 52 41.75 29.54 -14.98
N ILE A 53 42.22 29.07 -13.87
CA ILE A 53 42.53 27.64 -13.63
C ILE A 53 41.53 27.08 -12.67
N ASN A 54 41.05 25.86 -12.96
CA ASN A 54 40.23 25.08 -12.09
C ASN A 54 41.09 24.19 -11.18
N GLY A 55 41.00 24.36 -9.89
CA GLY A 55 41.68 23.56 -8.88
C GLY A 55 40.72 22.58 -8.17
N ALA A 56 41.15 21.34 -7.98
CA ALA A 56 40.46 20.40 -7.17
C ALA A 56 40.76 20.65 -5.68
N GLY A 57 39.73 20.95 -4.91
CA GLY A 57 39.81 21.04 -3.45
C GLY A 57 39.30 19.77 -2.81
N ILE A 58 39.32 19.72 -1.49
CA ILE A 58 38.73 18.66 -0.69
C ILE A 58 37.71 19.31 0.24
N ALA A 59 36.47 18.82 0.23
CA ALA A 59 35.42 19.28 1.11
C ALA A 59 34.65 18.11 1.73
N GLN A 60 34.08 18.35 2.89
CA GLN A 60 33.16 17.41 3.51
C GLN A 60 31.92 17.27 2.63
N GLN A 61 31.49 16.02 2.38
CA GLN A 61 30.34 15.75 1.49
C GLN A 61 28.99 15.89 2.20
N LYS A 62 28.92 15.53 3.48
CA LYS A 62 27.68 15.44 4.23
C LYS A 62 27.89 15.97 5.65
N GLU A 63 26.87 16.61 6.18
CA GLU A 63 26.80 16.85 7.62
C GLU A 63 26.66 15.52 8.35
N ILE A 64 27.30 15.39 9.51
CA ILE A 64 27.27 14.18 10.34
C ILE A 64 26.63 14.48 11.68
N ASP A 65 25.82 13.54 12.16
CA ASP A 65 25.36 13.51 13.54
C ASP A 65 26.29 12.59 14.35
N THR A 66 27.04 13.18 15.27
CA THR A 66 27.96 12.44 16.15
C THR A 66 27.28 11.62 17.22
N ASN A 67 25.95 11.81 17.42
CA ASN A 67 25.15 11.12 18.41
C ASN A 67 24.28 10.01 17.82
N LEU A 68 24.60 9.55 16.62
CA LEU A 68 23.86 8.46 15.98
C LEU A 68 23.80 7.22 16.87
N LYS A 69 22.57 6.71 17.02
CA LYS A 69 22.26 5.47 17.74
C LYS A 69 21.72 4.44 16.75
N TRP A 70 21.69 3.19 17.21
CA TRP A 70 20.97 2.14 16.49
C TRP A 70 19.46 2.40 16.55
N GLU A 71 18.77 2.05 15.47
CA GLU A 71 17.32 1.98 15.49
C GLU A 71 16.86 0.94 16.51
N THR A 72 15.81 1.22 17.23
CA THR A 72 15.25 0.35 18.25
C THR A 72 13.88 -0.16 17.83
N ASN A 73 13.74 -1.46 17.67
CA ASN A 73 12.45 -2.11 17.49
C ASN A 73 11.98 -2.68 18.82
N GLU A 74 10.87 -2.15 19.31
CA GLU A 74 10.24 -2.58 20.57
C GLU A 74 8.91 -3.27 20.23
N GLN A 75 8.68 -4.43 20.84
CA GLN A 75 7.45 -5.19 20.62
C GLN A 75 6.84 -5.61 21.96
N THR A 76 5.54 -5.38 22.10
CA THR A 76 4.69 -5.87 23.19
C THR A 76 3.59 -6.73 22.60
N ASN A 77 3.40 -7.93 23.14
CA ASN A 77 2.34 -8.86 22.76
C ASN A 77 1.60 -9.35 24.00
N ILE A 78 0.27 -9.40 23.91
CA ILE A 78 -0.60 -10.03 24.92
C ILE A 78 -1.55 -10.95 24.16
N GLY A 79 -1.58 -12.22 24.54
CA GLY A 79 -2.35 -13.23 23.82
C GLY A 79 -3.02 -14.25 24.71
N ILE A 80 -4.02 -14.90 24.14
CA ILE A 80 -4.76 -16.00 24.74
C ILE A 80 -4.91 -17.14 23.74
N ASP A 81 -4.62 -18.36 24.18
CA ASP A 81 -4.88 -19.58 23.45
C ASP A 81 -5.89 -20.42 24.24
N PHE A 82 -6.88 -20.95 23.57
CA PHE A 82 -7.80 -21.90 24.18
C PHE A 82 -8.28 -22.95 23.17
N ALA A 83 -8.61 -24.11 23.69
CA ALA A 83 -9.11 -25.21 22.89
C ALA A 83 -10.25 -25.93 23.61
N PHE A 84 -11.14 -26.50 22.83
CA PHE A 84 -12.32 -27.23 23.27
C PHE A 84 -12.43 -28.58 22.57
N MET A 85 -13.30 -29.44 23.06
CA MET A 85 -13.65 -30.73 22.44
C MET A 85 -12.41 -31.58 22.12
N ASN A 86 -11.55 -31.81 23.12
CA ASN A 86 -10.29 -32.54 22.94
C ASN A 86 -9.41 -31.97 21.82
N ASN A 87 -9.30 -30.65 21.74
CA ASN A 87 -8.58 -29.89 20.72
C ASN A 87 -9.17 -29.95 19.29
N GLU A 88 -10.41 -30.43 19.12
CA GLU A 88 -11.09 -30.33 17.81
C GLU A 88 -11.28 -28.87 17.40
N LEU A 89 -11.58 -27.98 18.34
CA LEU A 89 -11.71 -26.54 18.13
C LEU A 89 -10.65 -25.81 18.93
N SER A 90 -9.81 -25.05 18.26
CA SER A 90 -8.78 -24.20 18.87
C SER A 90 -8.90 -22.75 18.41
N PHE A 91 -8.58 -21.84 19.31
CA PHE A 91 -8.58 -20.41 19.06
C PHE A 91 -7.35 -19.76 19.69
N SER A 92 -6.72 -18.85 18.98
CA SER A 92 -5.64 -18.00 19.43
C SER A 92 -5.94 -16.55 19.08
N ALA A 93 -5.75 -15.64 20.01
CA ALA A 93 -5.86 -14.20 19.75
C ALA A 93 -4.74 -13.47 20.44
N ASP A 94 -4.15 -12.50 19.73
CA ASP A 94 -3.06 -11.67 20.18
C ASP A 94 -3.36 -10.20 19.91
N TYR A 95 -3.06 -9.34 20.87
CA TYR A 95 -2.91 -7.91 20.67
C TYR A 95 -1.43 -7.57 20.64
N PHE A 96 -1.00 -6.85 19.64
CA PHE A 96 0.39 -6.43 19.50
C PHE A 96 0.54 -4.92 19.36
N ILE A 97 1.65 -4.41 19.88
CA ILE A 97 2.19 -3.08 19.60
C ILE A 97 3.64 -3.27 19.19
N ARG A 98 4.01 -2.72 18.04
CA ARG A 98 5.38 -2.69 17.52
C ARG A 98 5.78 -1.26 17.25
N ASP A 99 6.77 -0.78 17.97
CA ASP A 99 7.36 0.54 17.81
C ASP A 99 8.74 0.42 17.15
N ALA A 100 8.92 1.09 16.03
CA ALA A 100 10.23 1.33 15.44
C ALA A 100 10.64 2.76 15.83
N LYS A 101 11.55 2.87 16.78
CA LYS A 101 12.04 4.12 17.36
C LYS A 101 13.44 4.44 16.87
N ASP A 102 13.81 5.70 16.97
CA ASP A 102 15.15 6.17 16.57
C ASP A 102 15.50 5.80 15.11
N LEU A 103 14.49 5.78 14.23
CA LEU A 103 14.69 5.48 12.81
C LEU A 103 15.69 6.45 12.20
N LEU A 104 16.62 5.91 11.43
CA LEU A 104 17.66 6.67 10.75
C LEU A 104 17.10 7.30 9.47
N LEU A 105 16.89 8.60 9.47
CA LEU A 105 16.31 9.35 8.37
C LEU A 105 17.20 10.51 7.94
N TYR A 106 17.09 10.90 6.67
CA TYR A 106 17.64 12.17 6.18
C TYR A 106 16.71 13.31 6.61
N ARG A 107 17.23 14.19 7.46
CA ARG A 107 16.55 15.41 7.88
C ARG A 107 17.12 16.59 7.10
N GLN A 108 16.24 17.40 6.52
CA GLN A 108 16.67 18.66 5.89
C GLN A 108 17.19 19.63 6.94
N ILE A 109 18.29 20.31 6.59
CA ILE A 109 18.90 21.32 7.45
C ILE A 109 19.01 22.63 6.68
N ARG A 110 19.22 23.73 7.43
CA ARG A 110 19.30 25.05 6.81
C ARG A 110 20.50 25.12 5.85
N PRO A 111 20.32 25.57 4.60
CA PRO A 111 21.41 25.68 3.62
C PRO A 111 22.61 26.53 4.08
N SER A 112 22.41 27.41 5.07
CA SER A 112 23.46 28.19 5.70
C SER A 112 24.55 27.36 6.40
N THR A 113 24.28 26.07 6.68
CA THR A 113 25.31 25.13 7.19
C THR A 113 26.29 24.66 6.11
N GLY A 114 25.98 24.89 4.84
CA GLY A 114 26.70 24.35 3.69
C GLY A 114 26.24 22.96 3.23
N PHE A 115 25.23 22.39 3.89
CA PHE A 115 24.69 21.08 3.58
C PHE A 115 23.17 21.15 3.42
N SER A 116 22.60 20.22 2.64
CA SER A 116 21.15 20.14 2.43
C SER A 116 20.44 19.25 3.45
N ASN A 117 21.13 18.25 3.96
CA ASN A 117 20.55 17.29 4.90
C ASN A 117 21.61 16.68 5.84
N VAL A 118 21.14 16.11 6.94
CA VAL A 118 21.92 15.31 7.89
C VAL A 118 21.19 13.99 8.12
N TYR A 119 21.96 12.90 8.28
CA TYR A 119 21.43 11.60 8.62
C TYR A 119 21.39 11.49 10.15
N THR A 120 20.20 11.31 10.73
CA THR A 120 20.01 11.37 12.18
C THR A 120 18.88 10.44 12.63
N ASN A 121 18.83 10.12 13.91
CA ASN A 121 17.73 9.38 14.52
C ASN A 121 16.54 10.33 14.71
N ALA A 122 15.56 10.30 13.83
CA ALA A 122 14.46 11.25 13.80
C ALA A 122 13.08 10.63 13.50
N GLY A 123 12.96 9.31 13.59
CA GLY A 123 11.71 8.65 13.24
C GLY A 123 11.18 7.71 14.34
N HIS A 124 9.85 7.74 14.52
CA HIS A 124 9.11 6.80 15.36
C HIS A 124 7.83 6.39 14.61
N ILE A 125 7.74 5.11 14.26
CA ILE A 125 6.58 4.51 13.60
C ILE A 125 6.00 3.44 14.51
N ARG A 126 4.69 3.46 14.68
CA ARG A 126 3.93 2.48 15.46
C ARG A 126 3.03 1.64 14.57
N ASN A 127 3.08 0.32 14.79
CA ASN A 127 2.12 -0.63 14.26
C ASN A 127 1.42 -1.31 15.41
N SER A 128 0.09 -1.34 15.42
CA SER A 128 -0.70 -2.02 16.44
C SER A 128 -1.91 -2.71 15.83
N GLY A 129 -2.36 -3.77 16.48
CA GLY A 129 -3.51 -4.50 15.97
C GLY A 129 -3.82 -5.76 16.76
N PHE A 130 -4.84 -6.46 16.27
CA PHE A 130 -5.24 -7.77 16.75
C PHE A 130 -4.98 -8.81 15.67
N GLU A 131 -4.45 -9.95 16.08
CA GLU A 131 -4.32 -11.15 15.26
C GLU A 131 -5.13 -12.26 15.89
N PHE A 132 -5.83 -13.04 15.07
CA PHE A 132 -6.55 -14.20 15.57
C PHE A 132 -6.46 -15.36 14.60
N THR A 133 -6.50 -16.57 15.15
CA THR A 133 -6.61 -17.81 14.41
C THR A 133 -7.68 -18.69 15.08
N ALA A 134 -8.59 -19.23 14.29
CA ALA A 134 -9.54 -20.25 14.72
C ALA A 134 -9.35 -21.48 13.84
N ALA A 135 -9.22 -22.65 14.44
CA ALA A 135 -9.09 -23.90 13.71
C ALA A 135 -10.06 -24.95 14.26
N TRP A 136 -10.75 -25.60 13.34
CA TRP A 136 -11.61 -26.73 13.62
C TRP A 136 -11.14 -27.94 12.80
N ASN A 137 -10.88 -29.05 13.49
CA ASN A 137 -10.47 -30.30 12.86
C ASN A 137 -11.32 -31.42 13.41
N LYS A 138 -11.95 -32.18 12.54
CA LYS A 138 -12.81 -33.28 12.94
C LYS A 138 -12.65 -34.48 12.04
N SER A 139 -12.50 -35.64 12.68
CA SER A 139 -12.52 -36.95 12.02
C SER A 139 -13.81 -37.68 12.36
N PHE A 140 -14.54 -38.14 11.34
CA PHE A 140 -15.73 -38.94 11.50
C PHE A 140 -15.89 -39.94 10.35
N SER A 141 -15.96 -41.23 10.70
CA SER A 141 -15.95 -42.34 9.75
C SER A 141 -14.72 -42.23 8.82
N ASP A 142 -14.96 -42.18 7.51
CA ASP A 142 -13.91 -42.05 6.48
C ASP A 142 -13.49 -40.60 6.15
N TRP A 143 -14.10 -39.62 6.82
CA TRP A 143 -13.87 -38.20 6.59
C TRP A 143 -12.93 -37.59 7.62
N ASN A 144 -11.99 -36.75 7.15
CA ASN A 144 -11.30 -35.77 7.98
C ASN A 144 -11.52 -34.41 7.37
N ILE A 145 -12.01 -33.47 8.16
CA ILE A 145 -12.25 -32.08 7.72
C ILE A 145 -11.48 -31.16 8.64
N GLY A 146 -10.74 -30.24 8.04
CA GLY A 146 -10.02 -29.17 8.72
C GLY A 146 -10.40 -27.81 8.13
N ILE A 147 -10.75 -26.87 8.99
CA ILE A 147 -10.98 -25.47 8.64
C ILE A 147 -10.10 -24.62 9.54
N ARG A 148 -9.28 -23.77 8.95
CA ARG A 148 -8.50 -22.77 9.68
C ARG A 148 -8.83 -21.39 9.14
N LEU A 149 -9.24 -20.51 10.03
CA LEU A 149 -9.48 -19.10 9.77
C LEU A 149 -8.40 -18.29 10.46
N ASN A 150 -7.90 -17.26 9.81
CA ASN A 150 -7.01 -16.29 10.42
C ASN A 150 -7.42 -14.87 9.99
N GLY A 151 -7.15 -13.92 10.85
CA GLY A 151 -7.39 -12.52 10.54
C GLY A 151 -6.48 -11.63 11.36
N SER A 152 -6.18 -10.46 10.82
CA SER A 152 -5.37 -9.44 11.48
C SER A 152 -5.90 -8.06 11.17
N THR A 153 -5.99 -7.21 12.19
CA THR A 153 -6.20 -5.78 12.01
C THR A 153 -4.87 -5.06 12.09
N LEU A 154 -4.71 -3.99 11.34
CA LEU A 154 -3.50 -3.17 11.38
C LEU A 154 -3.85 -1.68 11.47
N LYS A 155 -3.29 -1.00 12.48
CA LYS A 155 -3.16 0.45 12.54
C LYS A 155 -1.68 0.79 12.42
N ASN A 156 -1.27 1.36 11.29
CA ASN A 156 0.05 1.96 11.08
C ASN A 156 -0.03 3.45 11.32
N GLU A 157 0.95 4.03 12.04
CA GLU A 157 0.96 5.46 12.38
C GLU A 157 2.41 5.96 12.51
N ALA A 158 2.74 7.02 11.80
CA ALA A 158 3.96 7.79 12.02
C ALA A 158 3.74 8.69 13.25
N ILE A 159 4.37 8.34 14.36
CA ILE A 159 4.27 9.10 15.64
C ILE A 159 5.14 10.36 15.56
N GLU A 160 6.35 10.19 15.00
CA GLU A 160 7.31 11.27 14.83
C GLU A 160 8.19 10.96 13.62
N VAL A 161 8.26 11.88 12.67
CA VAL A 161 9.14 11.78 11.49
C VAL A 161 9.88 13.09 11.18
N GLY A 162 9.77 14.08 12.09
CA GLY A 162 10.31 15.41 11.86
C GLY A 162 9.54 16.14 10.76
N ASP A 163 10.24 16.56 9.71
CA ASP A 163 9.60 17.17 8.55
C ASP A 163 8.84 16.12 7.71
N PRO A 164 7.73 16.50 7.05
CA PRO A 164 7.00 15.61 6.17
C PRO A 164 7.89 15.03 5.05
N ILE A 165 7.83 13.71 4.85
CA ILE A 165 8.59 13.00 3.82
C ILE A 165 7.67 12.79 2.62
N PHE A 166 7.99 13.46 1.50
CA PHE A 166 7.28 13.29 0.23
C PHE A 166 7.92 12.20 -0.61
N SER A 167 7.11 11.41 -1.29
CA SER A 167 7.57 10.32 -2.12
C SER A 167 6.76 10.17 -3.40
N LYS A 168 7.40 9.60 -4.44
CA LYS A 168 6.73 9.19 -5.68
C LYS A 168 7.23 7.82 -6.13
N SER A 169 6.35 7.04 -6.76
CA SER A 169 6.73 5.82 -7.47
C SER A 169 7.37 6.17 -8.81
N GLY A 170 8.41 5.45 -9.20
CA GLY A 170 9.02 5.57 -10.52
C GLY A 170 8.09 5.18 -11.68
N SER A 171 6.94 4.56 -11.39
CA SER A 171 5.91 4.26 -12.39
C SER A 171 5.04 5.46 -12.78
N ALA A 172 5.02 6.52 -11.96
CA ALA A 172 4.34 7.77 -12.29
C ALA A 172 5.24 8.58 -13.24
N GLN A 173 4.70 8.96 -14.39
CA GLN A 173 5.45 9.73 -15.39
C GLN A 173 5.60 11.20 -14.96
N ASP A 174 6.74 11.78 -15.22
CA ASP A 174 6.94 13.22 -15.06
C ASP A 174 6.04 13.98 -16.04
N GLY A 175 5.43 15.07 -15.57
CA GLY A 175 4.50 15.88 -16.37
C GLY A 175 3.02 15.55 -16.19
N ASP A 176 2.66 14.44 -15.57
CA ASP A 176 1.28 14.06 -15.28
C ASP A 176 0.72 14.73 -14.01
N ASN A 177 1.48 15.57 -13.33
CA ASN A 177 1.16 16.13 -12.01
C ASN A 177 0.97 15.06 -10.92
N TRP A 178 1.74 13.99 -10.99
CA TRP A 178 1.78 12.90 -10.02
C TRP A 178 3.03 12.92 -9.15
N ASP A 179 3.76 14.03 -9.18
CA ASP A 179 4.90 14.25 -8.30
C ASP A 179 4.45 14.29 -6.84
N ASN A 180 5.22 13.64 -5.97
CA ASN A 180 4.93 13.61 -4.55
C ASN A 180 3.49 13.13 -4.23
N HIS A 181 3.05 12.04 -4.86
CA HIS A 181 1.71 11.50 -4.66
C HIS A 181 1.52 10.77 -3.32
N SER A 182 2.56 10.65 -2.52
CA SER A 182 2.47 10.15 -1.15
C SER A 182 3.27 11.00 -0.16
N ILE A 183 2.86 10.93 1.10
CA ILE A 183 3.44 11.67 2.21
C ILE A 183 3.52 10.77 3.46
N THR A 184 4.61 10.92 4.21
CA THR A 184 4.70 10.40 5.57
C THR A 184 4.82 11.58 6.51
N GLN A 185 3.84 11.74 7.39
CA GLN A 185 3.77 12.83 8.37
C GLN A 185 3.13 12.34 9.67
N ASN A 186 3.39 13.08 10.76
CA ASN A 186 2.90 12.73 12.10
C ASN A 186 1.37 12.55 12.14
N GLY A 187 0.91 11.49 12.80
CA GLY A 187 -0.50 11.18 12.99
C GLY A 187 -1.16 10.42 11.83
N TYR A 188 -0.45 10.14 10.75
CA TYR A 188 -0.95 9.43 9.57
C TYR A 188 -0.17 8.14 9.32
N PRO A 189 -0.74 7.18 8.58
CA PRO A 189 0.00 6.02 8.09
C PRO A 189 1.19 6.44 7.22
N VAL A 190 2.26 5.65 7.27
CA VAL A 190 3.44 5.83 6.41
C VAL A 190 3.02 5.76 4.94
N GLY A 191 3.50 6.69 4.10
CA GLY A 191 3.18 6.69 2.67
C GLY A 191 1.70 6.90 2.36
N SER A 192 1.00 7.69 3.17
CA SER A 192 -0.39 8.09 2.89
C SER A 192 -0.48 8.84 1.57
N TYR A 193 -1.55 8.63 0.81
CA TYR A 193 -1.75 9.32 -0.46
C TYR A 193 -1.95 10.81 -0.25
N TYR A 194 -1.25 11.60 -1.04
CA TYR A 194 -1.21 13.05 -0.90
C TYR A 194 -1.59 13.75 -2.20
N GLY A 195 -2.69 14.47 -2.19
CA GLY A 195 -3.24 15.09 -3.40
C GLY A 195 -4.36 16.07 -3.09
N TRP A 196 -5.06 16.46 -4.14
CA TRP A 196 -6.19 17.37 -4.05
C TRP A 196 -7.51 16.62 -3.84
N LYS A 197 -8.46 17.29 -3.20
CA LYS A 197 -9.85 16.82 -3.13
C LYS A 197 -10.67 17.39 -4.26
N VAL A 198 -11.51 16.56 -4.87
CA VAL A 198 -12.46 16.95 -5.90
C VAL A 198 -13.83 17.17 -5.26
N GLU A 199 -14.38 18.38 -5.38
CA GLU A 199 -15.74 18.70 -4.97
C GLU A 199 -16.78 18.16 -5.96
N GLY A 200 -16.43 18.18 -7.25
CA GLY A 200 -17.28 17.74 -8.34
C GLY A 200 -16.76 18.16 -9.71
N ILE A 201 -17.68 18.41 -10.62
CA ILE A 201 -17.40 18.88 -11.98
C ILE A 201 -18.13 20.22 -12.16
N PHE A 202 -17.45 21.22 -12.68
CA PHE A 202 -18.09 22.46 -13.10
C PHE A 202 -19.13 22.17 -14.18
N ARG A 203 -20.39 22.51 -13.93
CA ARG A 203 -21.50 22.21 -14.85
C ARG A 203 -21.76 23.31 -15.83
N THR A 204 -21.51 24.55 -15.41
CA THR A 204 -21.84 25.77 -16.19
C THR A 204 -20.71 26.78 -16.13
N GLN A 205 -20.63 27.67 -17.10
CA GLN A 205 -19.70 28.81 -17.06
C GLN A 205 -19.97 29.73 -15.87
N ALA A 206 -21.25 29.92 -15.52
CA ALA A 206 -21.64 30.77 -14.40
C ALA A 206 -21.05 30.29 -13.04
N GLU A 207 -20.90 28.98 -12.84
CA GLU A 207 -20.22 28.44 -11.64
C GLU A 207 -18.74 28.84 -11.61
N ILE A 208 -18.05 28.79 -12.75
CA ILE A 208 -16.65 29.19 -12.88
C ILE A 208 -16.49 30.68 -12.64
N ASP A 209 -17.36 31.49 -13.27
CA ASP A 209 -17.34 32.95 -13.15
C ASP A 209 -17.58 33.39 -11.71
N GLU A 210 -18.48 32.72 -10.99
CA GLU A 210 -18.73 32.99 -9.57
C GLU A 210 -17.53 32.63 -8.70
N MET A 211 -16.88 31.48 -8.93
CA MET A 211 -15.66 31.12 -8.19
C MET A 211 -14.52 32.10 -8.47
N ASN A 212 -14.37 32.57 -9.72
CA ASN A 212 -13.36 33.56 -10.06
C ASN A 212 -13.69 34.92 -9.43
N ARG A 213 -14.95 35.33 -9.37
CA ARG A 213 -15.38 36.53 -8.67
C ARG A 213 -15.02 36.48 -7.18
N LEU A 214 -15.29 35.35 -6.52
CA LEU A 214 -14.92 35.13 -5.12
C LEU A 214 -13.40 35.14 -4.93
N ALA A 215 -12.62 34.60 -5.87
CA ALA A 215 -11.16 34.66 -5.85
C ALA A 215 -10.66 36.12 -5.89
N VAL A 216 -11.22 36.94 -6.75
CA VAL A 216 -10.92 38.41 -6.82
C VAL A 216 -11.27 39.09 -5.50
N GLU A 217 -12.42 38.79 -4.91
CA GLU A 217 -12.84 39.38 -3.61
C GLU A 217 -11.86 39.00 -2.46
N LYS A 218 -11.26 37.79 -2.53
CA LYS A 218 -10.22 37.36 -1.58
C LYS A 218 -8.82 37.91 -1.89
N GLY A 219 -8.66 38.68 -2.98
CA GLY A 219 -7.40 39.32 -3.33
C GLY A 219 -6.45 38.44 -4.13
N VAL A 220 -6.95 37.39 -4.80
CA VAL A 220 -6.11 36.53 -5.66
C VAL A 220 -5.62 37.33 -6.86
N GLU A 221 -4.32 37.52 -7.00
CA GLU A 221 -3.73 38.38 -8.07
C GLU A 221 -4.04 37.85 -9.48
N SER A 222 -4.11 36.53 -9.66
CA SER A 222 -4.43 35.91 -10.96
C SER A 222 -5.88 36.16 -11.38
N GLY A 223 -6.76 36.49 -10.43
CA GLY A 223 -8.22 36.67 -10.63
C GLY A 223 -8.94 35.37 -10.98
N VAL A 224 -8.35 34.20 -10.76
CA VAL A 224 -8.97 32.91 -11.07
C VAL A 224 -8.87 31.95 -9.89
N TYR A 225 -9.90 31.12 -9.77
CA TYR A 225 -9.98 30.11 -8.72
C TYR A 225 -9.04 28.91 -8.98
N GLN A 226 -8.98 28.38 -10.20
CA GLN A 226 -8.11 27.24 -10.55
C GLN A 226 -7.12 27.59 -11.67
N ASP A 227 -7.63 27.68 -12.90
CA ASP A 227 -6.86 28.01 -14.09
C ASP A 227 -7.67 28.90 -15.04
N LYS A 228 -6.98 29.77 -15.81
CA LYS A 228 -7.62 30.64 -16.80
C LYS A 228 -8.32 29.88 -17.91
N THR A 229 -7.95 28.64 -18.12
CA THR A 229 -8.49 27.76 -19.17
C THR A 229 -9.55 26.79 -18.65
N THR A 230 -9.90 26.86 -17.36
CA THR A 230 -10.99 26.06 -16.77
C THR A 230 -12.29 26.28 -17.52
N GLN A 231 -12.98 25.18 -17.87
CA GLN A 231 -14.23 25.20 -18.64
C GLN A 231 -15.27 24.28 -17.99
N PRO A 232 -16.58 24.47 -18.32
CA PRO A 232 -17.58 23.50 -17.93
C PRO A 232 -17.20 22.08 -18.34
N GLY A 233 -17.33 21.13 -17.42
CA GLY A 233 -16.90 19.76 -17.57
C GLY A 233 -15.54 19.43 -16.94
N ASP A 234 -14.79 20.41 -16.48
CA ASP A 234 -13.55 20.17 -15.74
C ASP A 234 -13.83 19.89 -14.25
N TYR A 235 -12.94 19.16 -13.59
CA TYR A 235 -13.03 18.97 -12.14
C TYR A 235 -12.93 20.30 -11.40
N LYS A 236 -13.75 20.45 -10.38
CA LYS A 236 -13.70 21.49 -9.37
C LYS A 236 -12.99 20.94 -8.14
N PHE A 237 -11.82 21.50 -7.84
CA PHE A 237 -11.05 21.13 -6.66
C PHE A 237 -11.47 21.97 -5.44
N VAL A 238 -11.19 21.46 -4.25
CA VAL A 238 -11.55 22.10 -2.98
C VAL A 238 -10.41 23.03 -2.53
N ASP A 239 -10.71 24.29 -2.31
CA ASP A 239 -9.85 25.26 -1.62
C ASP A 239 -9.87 24.94 -0.12
N LEU A 240 -8.82 24.24 0.36
CA LEU A 240 -8.74 23.75 1.74
C LEU A 240 -8.23 24.81 2.71
N ASN A 241 -7.36 25.70 2.27
CA ASN A 241 -6.80 26.75 3.11
C ASN A 241 -7.66 28.03 3.11
N GLY A 242 -8.64 28.12 2.20
CA GLY A 242 -9.60 29.21 2.13
C GLY A 242 -9.05 30.49 1.51
N ASP A 243 -7.93 30.43 0.75
CA ASP A 243 -7.30 31.62 0.16
C ASP A 243 -7.95 32.08 -1.16
N GLY A 244 -8.88 31.30 -1.72
CA GLY A 244 -9.65 31.63 -2.91
C GLY A 244 -9.04 31.11 -4.20
N GLN A 245 -7.99 30.33 -4.17
CA GLN A 245 -7.35 29.72 -5.34
C GLN A 245 -6.92 28.28 -5.07
N ILE A 246 -6.75 27.49 -6.11
CA ILE A 246 -6.27 26.11 -6.01
C ILE A 246 -4.78 26.06 -6.29
N THR A 247 -4.00 25.75 -5.25
CA THR A 247 -2.55 25.65 -5.28
C THR A 247 -2.05 24.33 -4.63
N ASP A 248 -0.73 24.14 -4.53
CA ASP A 248 -0.17 23.01 -3.79
C ASP A 248 -0.47 23.07 -2.28
N ALA A 249 -0.84 24.25 -1.74
CA ALA A 249 -1.24 24.40 -0.35
C ALA A 249 -2.59 23.74 -0.03
N ASP A 250 -3.40 23.40 -1.05
CA ASP A 250 -4.68 22.69 -0.92
C ASP A 250 -4.55 21.18 -0.98
N ARG A 251 -3.32 20.68 -1.07
CA ARG A 251 -3.08 19.23 -1.01
C ARG A 251 -3.21 18.74 0.42
N THR A 252 -3.75 17.52 0.55
CA THR A 252 -3.95 16.87 1.84
C THR A 252 -3.83 15.36 1.72
N VAL A 253 -3.87 14.65 2.84
CA VAL A 253 -4.00 13.20 2.85
C VAL A 253 -5.40 12.84 2.34
N ILE A 254 -5.43 12.04 1.25
CA ILE A 254 -6.67 11.62 0.56
C ILE A 254 -6.98 10.13 0.72
N GLY A 255 -6.06 9.33 1.25
CA GLY A 255 -6.24 7.90 1.47
C GLY A 255 -4.94 7.22 1.88
N ASN A 256 -4.97 5.89 2.02
CA ASN A 256 -3.76 5.11 2.27
C ASN A 256 -3.91 3.67 1.75
N GLY A 257 -2.77 3.04 1.42
CA GLY A 257 -2.71 1.68 0.86
C GLY A 257 -2.60 0.56 1.90
N TYR A 258 -2.68 0.85 3.20
CA TYR A 258 -2.64 -0.20 4.20
C TYR A 258 -4.03 -0.77 4.45
N PRO A 259 -4.23 -2.09 4.33
CA PRO A 259 -5.50 -2.71 4.69
C PRO A 259 -5.74 -2.59 6.20
N LYS A 260 -6.97 -2.23 6.59
CA LYS A 260 -7.39 -2.22 7.99
C LYS A 260 -7.58 -3.61 8.54
N PHE A 261 -7.94 -4.56 7.67
CA PHE A 261 -8.18 -5.95 8.03
C PHE A 261 -7.68 -6.88 6.92
N THR A 262 -6.90 -7.88 7.28
CA THR A 262 -6.49 -8.98 6.41
C THR A 262 -7.09 -10.28 6.95
N TYR A 263 -7.51 -11.17 6.07
CA TYR A 263 -8.12 -12.42 6.48
C TYR A 263 -7.78 -13.55 5.52
N GLY A 264 -7.80 -14.77 6.05
CA GLY A 264 -7.55 -15.97 5.28
C GLY A 264 -8.32 -17.17 5.80
N MET A 265 -8.53 -18.14 4.91
CA MET A 265 -9.09 -19.43 5.24
C MET A 265 -8.33 -20.52 4.50
N ASN A 266 -8.02 -21.58 5.23
CA ASN A 266 -7.58 -22.84 4.68
C ASN A 266 -8.64 -23.89 4.98
N LEU A 267 -9.15 -24.56 3.95
CA LEU A 267 -10.05 -25.70 4.03
C LEU A 267 -9.33 -26.93 3.53
N THR A 268 -9.35 -28.00 4.34
CA THR A 268 -8.85 -29.31 3.97
C THR A 268 -9.94 -30.35 4.20
N ALA A 269 -10.06 -31.30 3.30
CA ALA A 269 -10.95 -32.43 3.46
C ALA A 269 -10.28 -33.69 2.90
N SER A 270 -10.42 -34.81 3.60
CA SER A 270 -10.03 -36.09 3.04
C SER A 270 -11.18 -37.09 3.23
N TRP A 271 -11.39 -37.90 2.20
CA TRP A 271 -12.38 -38.97 2.20
C TRP A 271 -11.78 -40.20 1.55
N LYS A 272 -11.56 -41.23 2.35
CA LYS A 272 -10.87 -42.46 1.88
C LYS A 272 -9.53 -42.09 1.23
N ASN A 273 -9.45 -42.25 -0.07
CA ASN A 273 -8.24 -42.03 -0.88
C ASN A 273 -8.19 -40.64 -1.55
N PHE A 274 -9.25 -39.85 -1.43
CA PHE A 274 -9.32 -38.49 -1.97
C PHE A 274 -8.87 -37.49 -0.93
N ASP A 275 -8.14 -36.47 -1.37
CA ASP A 275 -7.82 -35.29 -0.61
C ASP A 275 -8.21 -34.02 -1.38
N PHE A 276 -8.65 -33.02 -0.64
CA PHE A 276 -9.01 -31.71 -1.14
C PHE A 276 -8.40 -30.64 -0.26
N SER A 277 -7.88 -29.59 -0.87
CA SER A 277 -7.50 -28.36 -0.16
C SER A 277 -7.91 -27.13 -0.92
N MET A 278 -8.28 -26.08 -0.21
CA MET A 278 -8.57 -24.76 -0.74
C MET A 278 -8.00 -23.70 0.17
N ASN A 279 -7.31 -22.75 -0.43
CA ASN A 279 -6.79 -21.57 0.24
C ASN A 279 -7.46 -20.32 -0.34
N LEU A 280 -7.92 -19.47 0.54
CA LEU A 280 -8.39 -18.15 0.18
C LEU A 280 -7.85 -17.11 1.16
N TYR A 281 -7.70 -15.89 0.67
CA TYR A 281 -7.35 -14.75 1.49
C TYR A 281 -7.92 -13.47 0.89
N GLY A 282 -7.92 -12.42 1.67
CA GLY A 282 -8.39 -11.13 1.22
C GLY A 282 -8.02 -10.01 2.18
N VAL A 283 -8.34 -8.81 1.76
CA VAL A 283 -8.16 -7.59 2.55
C VAL A 283 -9.43 -6.76 2.54
N ALA A 284 -9.61 -5.95 3.57
CA ALA A 284 -10.69 -4.99 3.67
C ALA A 284 -10.20 -3.67 4.26
N GLY A 285 -10.82 -2.58 3.84
CA GLY A 285 -10.50 -1.23 4.27
C GLY A 285 -9.17 -0.72 3.71
N MET A 286 -8.80 -1.13 2.50
CA MET A 286 -7.65 -0.65 1.75
C MET A 286 -8.11 0.30 0.64
N ASP A 287 -7.38 1.38 0.44
CA ASP A 287 -7.54 2.23 -0.75
C ASP A 287 -6.41 1.93 -1.75
N ILE A 288 -6.70 2.08 -3.03
CA ILE A 288 -5.73 2.03 -4.13
C ILE A 288 -5.68 3.41 -4.77
N LEU A 289 -4.50 4.02 -4.82
CA LEU A 289 -4.25 5.18 -5.66
C LEU A 289 -3.93 4.71 -7.08
N SER A 290 -4.93 4.79 -7.96
CA SER A 290 -4.87 4.18 -9.28
C SER A 290 -4.43 5.16 -10.37
N TYR A 291 -3.14 5.18 -10.67
CA TYR A 291 -2.60 5.86 -11.85
C TYR A 291 -3.15 5.23 -13.14
N SER A 292 -3.35 3.90 -13.15
CA SER A 292 -3.99 3.19 -14.25
C SER A 292 -5.40 3.72 -14.54
N SER A 293 -6.20 4.01 -13.50
CA SER A 293 -7.54 4.60 -13.71
C SER A 293 -7.46 6.02 -14.28
N ALA A 294 -6.50 6.83 -13.82
CA ALA A 294 -6.30 8.17 -14.37
C ALA A 294 -5.95 8.11 -15.85
N ARG A 295 -5.04 7.24 -16.23
CA ARG A 295 -4.67 7.02 -17.64
C ARG A 295 -5.84 6.51 -18.49
N LEU A 296 -6.60 5.55 -18.02
CA LEU A 296 -7.71 4.94 -18.73
C LEU A 296 -8.98 5.83 -18.80
N THR A 297 -9.01 6.92 -18.03
CA THR A 297 -10.07 7.93 -18.03
C THR A 297 -9.58 9.30 -18.51
N SER A 298 -8.51 9.35 -19.29
CA SER A 298 -8.01 10.53 -19.98
C SER A 298 -7.59 10.18 -21.40
N VAL A 299 -8.06 10.95 -22.38
CA VAL A 299 -7.60 10.83 -23.77
C VAL A 299 -6.21 11.44 -23.94
N TYR A 300 -5.88 12.41 -23.10
CA TYR A 300 -4.58 13.06 -23.08
C TYR A 300 -3.49 12.09 -22.61
N ALA A 301 -2.37 12.06 -23.32
CA ALA A 301 -1.15 11.40 -22.93
C ALA A 301 -0.03 12.44 -22.68
N PRO A 302 0.72 12.37 -21.57
CA PRO A 302 1.71 13.39 -21.19
C PRO A 302 2.84 13.56 -22.20
N ASP A 303 3.14 12.52 -22.97
CA ASP A 303 4.12 12.53 -24.07
C ASP A 303 3.64 13.31 -25.33
N GLY A 304 2.49 13.98 -25.23
CA GLY A 304 1.88 14.76 -26.31
C GLY A 304 1.05 13.96 -27.30
N GLY A 305 0.83 12.68 -27.02
CA GLY A 305 0.01 11.79 -27.81
C GLY A 305 -1.43 11.68 -27.34
N TYR A 306 -2.15 10.70 -27.90
CA TYR A 306 -3.50 10.31 -27.48
C TYR A 306 -3.49 8.82 -27.15
N GLN A 307 -4.32 8.44 -26.18
CA GLN A 307 -4.44 7.06 -25.75
C GLN A 307 -5.88 6.57 -25.80
N ASN A 308 -6.04 5.25 -25.88
CA ASN A 308 -7.33 4.60 -25.75
C ASN A 308 -7.83 4.71 -24.32
N VAL A 309 -9.15 4.83 -24.19
CA VAL A 309 -9.83 5.00 -22.90
C VAL A 309 -10.92 3.95 -22.71
N LEU A 310 -11.37 3.78 -21.49
CA LEU A 310 -12.48 2.89 -21.17
C LEU A 310 -13.78 3.37 -21.84
N LYS A 311 -14.56 2.44 -22.37
CA LYS A 311 -15.91 2.73 -22.89
C LYS A 311 -16.81 3.38 -21.84
N GLU A 312 -16.68 2.99 -20.58
CA GLU A 312 -17.38 3.59 -19.45
C GLU A 312 -17.08 5.09 -19.34
N TYR A 313 -15.81 5.50 -19.54
CA TYR A 313 -15.41 6.90 -19.53
C TYR A 313 -16.13 7.69 -20.63
N ILE A 314 -16.07 7.22 -21.87
CA ILE A 314 -16.72 7.92 -23.00
C ILE A 314 -18.23 8.08 -22.78
N ASN A 315 -18.89 7.02 -22.27
CA ASN A 315 -20.33 7.03 -22.06
C ASN A 315 -20.78 7.92 -20.89
N ASN A 316 -19.91 8.17 -19.91
CA ASN A 316 -20.21 8.89 -18.69
C ASN A 316 -19.35 10.14 -18.50
N ALA A 317 -18.67 10.61 -19.55
CA ALA A 317 -17.97 11.89 -19.55
C ALA A 317 -18.97 13.05 -19.64
N TRP A 318 -18.57 14.17 -19.07
CA TRP A 318 -19.37 15.38 -19.13
C TRP A 318 -19.52 15.89 -20.57
N SER A 319 -20.73 16.31 -20.90
CA SER A 319 -21.05 17.03 -22.13
C SER A 319 -22.29 17.96 -21.88
N SER A 320 -22.58 18.86 -22.79
CA SER A 320 -23.76 19.73 -22.68
C SER A 320 -25.08 18.96 -22.60
N SER A 321 -25.11 17.72 -23.10
CA SER A 321 -26.27 16.80 -23.00
C SER A 321 -26.19 15.84 -21.78
N ASN A 322 -25.07 15.79 -21.10
CA ASN A 322 -24.83 14.93 -19.91
C ASN A 322 -24.13 15.74 -18.80
N THR A 323 -24.81 16.70 -18.22
CA THR A 323 -24.26 17.57 -17.17
C THR A 323 -24.14 16.88 -15.81
N GLY A 324 -24.84 15.76 -15.57
CA GLY A 324 -24.75 14.92 -14.39
C GLY A 324 -23.65 13.85 -14.44
N ALA A 325 -22.68 14.03 -15.34
CA ALA A 325 -21.61 13.08 -15.62
C ALA A 325 -20.76 12.72 -14.40
N LYS A 326 -20.21 11.50 -14.42
CA LYS A 326 -19.27 11.00 -13.41
C LYS A 326 -17.84 11.45 -13.66
N TYR A 327 -17.46 11.58 -14.93
CA TYR A 327 -16.09 11.88 -15.37
C TYR A 327 -16.02 13.26 -16.01
N PRO A 328 -14.86 13.91 -15.99
CA PRO A 328 -14.69 15.21 -16.64
C PRO A 328 -14.88 15.11 -18.15
N ARG A 329 -14.99 16.27 -18.79
CA ARG A 329 -15.11 16.36 -20.25
C ARG A 329 -13.93 15.70 -20.98
N ILE A 330 -14.17 15.18 -22.15
CA ILE A 330 -13.14 14.66 -23.03
C ILE A 330 -12.38 15.83 -23.67
N THR A 331 -11.08 15.88 -23.44
CA THR A 331 -10.23 16.94 -23.97
C THR A 331 -8.91 16.37 -24.51
N LYS A 332 -8.37 17.03 -25.53
CA LYS A 332 -7.06 16.67 -26.14
C LYS A 332 -5.88 17.15 -25.31
N THR A 333 -6.10 18.17 -24.49
CA THR A 333 -5.07 18.78 -23.62
C THR A 333 -5.69 19.01 -22.26
N ASP A 334 -5.00 18.61 -21.22
CA ASP A 334 -5.49 18.73 -19.84
C ASP A 334 -5.00 20.03 -19.19
N TYR A 335 -5.43 21.17 -19.73
CA TYR A 335 -5.04 22.48 -19.20
C TYR A 335 -5.50 22.72 -17.76
N ASN A 336 -6.68 22.22 -17.38
CA ASN A 336 -7.18 22.29 -16.00
C ASN A 336 -6.46 21.32 -15.05
N LYS A 337 -5.59 20.47 -15.58
CA LYS A 337 -4.91 19.40 -14.83
C LYS A 337 -5.89 18.46 -14.12
N ASN A 338 -6.95 18.04 -14.82
CA ASN A 338 -7.93 17.09 -14.31
C ASN A 338 -7.29 15.75 -13.88
N MET A 339 -6.19 15.37 -14.56
CA MET A 339 -5.40 14.18 -14.25
C MET A 339 -4.49 14.31 -13.02
N ARG A 340 -4.41 15.48 -12.36
CA ARG A 340 -3.57 15.60 -11.16
C ARG A 340 -3.98 14.60 -10.09
N VAL A 341 -3.03 14.21 -9.23
CA VAL A 341 -3.28 13.29 -8.14
C VAL A 341 -4.39 13.82 -7.23
N SER A 342 -5.49 13.10 -7.14
CA SER A 342 -6.68 13.51 -6.39
C SER A 342 -7.48 12.29 -5.92
N ASP A 343 -8.45 12.53 -5.04
CA ASP A 343 -9.35 11.50 -4.55
C ASP A 343 -10.29 10.94 -5.64
N ALA A 344 -10.42 11.61 -6.79
CA ALA A 344 -11.09 11.05 -7.96
C ALA A 344 -10.46 9.74 -8.46
N TYR A 345 -9.19 9.53 -8.20
CA TYR A 345 -8.42 8.34 -8.60
C TYR A 345 -8.18 7.36 -7.45
N ILE A 346 -8.79 7.60 -6.29
CA ILE A 346 -8.82 6.63 -5.21
C ILE A 346 -9.91 5.59 -5.50
N GLN A 347 -9.51 4.34 -5.49
CA GLN A 347 -10.38 3.19 -5.69
C GLN A 347 -10.41 2.32 -4.44
N LYS A 348 -11.50 1.58 -4.22
CA LYS A 348 -11.55 0.57 -3.16
C LYS A 348 -10.69 -0.63 -3.54
N GLY A 349 -9.73 -0.93 -2.68
CA GLY A 349 -8.81 -2.05 -2.86
C GLY A 349 -9.23 -3.34 -2.17
N ASP A 350 -10.45 -3.39 -1.63
CA ASP A 350 -10.96 -4.58 -0.94
C ASP A 350 -11.10 -5.75 -1.92
N TYR A 351 -10.63 -6.93 -1.52
CA TYR A 351 -10.78 -8.13 -2.34
C TYR A 351 -10.83 -9.42 -1.52
N LEU A 352 -11.39 -10.45 -2.15
CA LEU A 352 -11.31 -11.84 -1.75
C LEU A 352 -10.71 -12.65 -2.90
N LYS A 353 -9.65 -13.39 -2.64
CA LYS A 353 -8.97 -14.24 -3.63
C LYS A 353 -9.03 -15.70 -3.23
N ILE A 354 -9.47 -16.56 -4.16
CA ILE A 354 -9.24 -18.00 -4.07
C ILE A 354 -7.88 -18.26 -4.69
N SER A 355 -6.88 -18.43 -3.82
CA SER A 355 -5.48 -18.49 -4.24
C SER A 355 -5.09 -19.85 -4.78
N ASN A 356 -5.66 -20.92 -4.23
CA ASN A 356 -5.35 -22.28 -4.64
C ASN A 356 -6.50 -23.21 -4.35
N ILE A 357 -6.77 -24.15 -5.28
CA ILE A 357 -7.61 -25.33 -5.09
C ILE A 357 -6.84 -26.53 -5.58
N GLN A 358 -6.75 -27.56 -4.75
CA GLN A 358 -6.11 -28.82 -5.12
C GLN A 358 -6.99 -30.00 -4.79
N ILE A 359 -7.04 -30.98 -5.69
CA ILE A 359 -7.69 -32.28 -5.50
C ILE A 359 -6.66 -33.36 -5.79
N GLY A 360 -6.52 -34.31 -4.87
CA GLY A 360 -5.61 -35.43 -4.98
C GLY A 360 -6.31 -36.78 -4.82
N TYR A 361 -5.70 -37.81 -5.38
CA TYR A 361 -6.10 -39.20 -5.18
C TYR A 361 -4.86 -40.06 -4.93
N THR A 362 -4.85 -40.75 -3.79
CA THR A 362 -3.79 -41.68 -3.40
C THR A 362 -4.24 -43.09 -3.71
N PHE A 363 -3.47 -43.83 -4.50
CA PHE A 363 -3.83 -45.19 -4.90
C PHE A 363 -3.75 -46.16 -3.71
N PRO A 364 -4.74 -47.06 -3.56
CA PRO A 364 -4.74 -48.06 -2.49
C PRO A 364 -3.53 -49.04 -2.63
N LYS A 365 -2.98 -49.47 -1.52
CA LYS A 365 -1.82 -50.38 -1.48
C LYS A 365 -1.99 -51.68 -2.24
N ASN A 366 -3.23 -52.24 -2.31
CA ASN A 366 -3.52 -53.43 -3.07
C ASN A 366 -3.30 -53.29 -4.60
N VAL A 367 -3.51 -52.08 -5.13
CA VAL A 367 -3.23 -51.76 -6.54
C VAL A 367 -1.75 -51.53 -6.80
N LEU A 368 -0.99 -51.06 -5.82
CA LEU A 368 0.42 -50.71 -5.94
C LEU A 368 1.38 -51.89 -5.75
N LYS A 369 0.98 -52.92 -4.96
CA LYS A 369 1.81 -54.12 -4.69
C LYS A 369 2.29 -54.83 -5.95
N PRO A 370 1.49 -55.07 -7.01
CA PRO A 370 1.98 -55.76 -8.19
C PRO A 370 3.10 -55.02 -8.93
N VAL A 371 3.14 -53.68 -8.82
CA VAL A 371 4.11 -52.82 -9.48
C VAL A 371 5.26 -52.41 -8.54
N LYS A 372 5.34 -53.01 -7.33
CA LYS A 372 6.39 -52.77 -6.33
C LYS A 372 6.49 -51.26 -5.92
N MET A 373 5.40 -50.57 -5.88
CA MET A 373 5.31 -49.20 -5.39
C MET A 373 4.79 -49.20 -3.95
N GLU A 374 5.38 -48.37 -3.09
CA GLU A 374 4.90 -48.14 -1.72
C GLU A 374 3.78 -47.14 -1.65
N ASN A 375 3.87 -46.08 -2.44
CA ASN A 375 2.88 -45.03 -2.53
C ASN A 375 2.84 -44.43 -3.94
N ALA A 376 1.64 -44.10 -4.41
CA ALA A 376 1.43 -43.33 -5.62
C ALA A 376 0.25 -42.39 -5.42
N ARG A 377 0.43 -41.12 -5.78
CA ARG A 377 -0.60 -40.08 -5.69
C ARG A 377 -0.61 -39.23 -6.95
N VAL A 378 -1.80 -39.01 -7.52
CA VAL A 378 -2.03 -38.02 -8.57
C VAL A 378 -2.77 -36.84 -8.00
N PHE A 379 -2.48 -35.63 -8.52
CA PHE A 379 -3.21 -34.43 -8.12
C PHE A 379 -3.37 -33.45 -9.26
N ALA A 380 -4.38 -32.63 -9.16
CA ALA A 380 -4.59 -31.44 -9.95
C ALA A 380 -4.69 -30.23 -9.02
N SER A 381 -4.00 -29.16 -9.37
CA SER A 381 -4.01 -27.89 -8.63
C SER A 381 -4.29 -26.74 -9.57
N VAL A 382 -5.08 -25.79 -9.11
CA VAL A 382 -5.31 -24.52 -9.81
C VAL A 382 -4.87 -23.41 -8.87
N ASP A 383 -3.93 -22.57 -9.32
CA ASP A 383 -3.46 -21.39 -8.60
C ASP A 383 -4.05 -20.14 -9.23
N ASN A 384 -4.27 -19.10 -8.40
CA ASN A 384 -4.91 -17.84 -8.79
C ASN A 384 -6.27 -18.06 -9.46
N VAL A 385 -7.14 -18.84 -8.80
CA VAL A 385 -8.43 -19.31 -9.34
C VAL A 385 -9.33 -18.14 -9.72
N CYS A 386 -9.52 -17.21 -8.79
CA CYS A 386 -10.26 -15.96 -9.05
C CYS A 386 -10.01 -14.94 -7.95
N THR A 387 -10.16 -13.66 -8.32
CA THR A 387 -10.15 -12.52 -7.43
C THR A 387 -11.48 -11.78 -7.55
N ILE A 388 -12.17 -11.59 -6.44
CA ILE A 388 -13.44 -10.85 -6.35
C ILE A 388 -13.13 -9.48 -5.78
N SER A 389 -13.24 -8.43 -6.58
CA SER A 389 -12.98 -7.04 -6.18
C SER A 389 -13.74 -6.06 -7.08
N SER A 390 -14.08 -4.89 -6.56
CA SER A 390 -14.58 -3.78 -7.37
C SER A 390 -13.50 -3.15 -8.26
N TYR A 391 -12.23 -3.39 -7.94
CA TYR A 391 -11.08 -2.87 -8.69
C TYR A 391 -10.78 -3.62 -9.99
N ASN A 392 -11.32 -4.82 -10.20
CA ASN A 392 -11.01 -5.71 -11.34
C ASN A 392 -11.16 -5.06 -12.73
N LYS A 393 -11.91 -3.98 -12.85
CA LYS A 393 -12.07 -3.23 -14.10
C LYS A 393 -10.83 -2.43 -14.51
N PHE A 394 -9.93 -2.12 -13.57
CA PHE A 394 -8.71 -1.36 -13.81
C PHE A 394 -7.47 -2.26 -13.77
N GLY A 395 -7.50 -3.34 -12.99
CA GLY A 395 -6.37 -4.24 -12.82
C GLY A 395 -6.57 -5.24 -11.69
N ASP A 396 -5.48 -5.83 -11.24
CA ASP A 396 -5.44 -6.71 -10.08
C ASP A 396 -5.37 -5.87 -8.79
N PRO A 397 -6.26 -6.05 -7.81
CA PRO A 397 -6.22 -5.32 -6.54
C PRO A 397 -4.99 -5.63 -5.68
N GLU A 398 -4.27 -6.72 -5.95
CA GLU A 398 -2.97 -7.01 -5.30
C GLU A 398 -1.85 -6.11 -5.83
N VAL A 399 -2.17 -4.84 -6.00
CA VAL A 399 -1.20 -3.81 -6.37
C VAL A 399 -0.28 -3.53 -5.20
N GLY A 400 0.98 -3.31 -5.48
CA GLY A 400 1.95 -2.92 -4.49
C GLY A 400 3.30 -2.68 -5.13
N ASP A 401 3.94 -1.63 -4.72
CA ASP A 401 5.37 -1.46 -4.91
C ASP A 401 6.07 -2.09 -3.69
N SER A 402 7.31 -2.50 -3.87
CA SER A 402 8.15 -3.00 -2.77
C SER A 402 8.49 -1.90 -1.74
N ASN A 403 8.25 -0.64 -2.10
CA ASN A 403 8.52 0.49 -1.23
C ASN A 403 7.29 0.86 -0.38
N VAL A 404 7.46 0.79 0.92
CA VAL A 404 6.42 1.12 1.91
C VAL A 404 5.95 2.58 1.84
N LEU A 405 6.76 3.49 1.26
CA LEU A 405 6.43 4.91 1.16
C LEU A 405 5.33 5.23 0.13
N TYR A 406 4.92 4.26 -0.70
CA TYR A 406 3.79 4.39 -1.63
C TYR A 406 3.06 3.06 -1.83
N SER A 407 2.80 2.37 -0.70
CA SER A 407 2.00 1.14 -0.68
C SER A 407 0.62 1.35 -1.31
N GLY A 408 0.15 0.38 -2.10
CA GLY A 408 -1.17 0.45 -2.76
C GLY A 408 -1.24 1.40 -3.95
N PHE A 409 -0.12 1.94 -4.43
CA PHE A 409 -0.06 2.68 -5.69
C PHE A 409 -0.10 1.70 -6.88
N ASP A 410 -1.06 1.89 -7.80
CA ASP A 410 -1.14 1.12 -9.05
C ASP A 410 -0.61 1.90 -10.24
N GLY A 411 0.62 1.60 -10.64
CA GLY A 411 1.28 2.14 -11.84
C GLY A 411 1.05 1.32 -13.12
N GLY A 412 0.09 0.39 -13.14
CA GLY A 412 -0.18 -0.48 -14.30
C GLY A 412 0.52 -1.83 -14.23
N ARG A 413 0.48 -2.47 -13.07
CA ARG A 413 1.08 -3.79 -12.87
C ARG A 413 0.33 -4.87 -13.63
N TYR A 414 1.08 -5.81 -14.21
CA TYR A 414 0.50 -6.98 -14.86
C TYR A 414 -0.18 -7.90 -13.83
N PRO A 415 -1.44 -8.34 -14.05
CA PRO A 415 -2.16 -9.21 -13.12
C PRO A 415 -1.53 -10.60 -13.05
N PHE A 416 -1.69 -11.27 -11.90
CA PHE A 416 -1.22 -12.64 -11.72
C PHE A 416 -2.04 -13.61 -12.58
N PRO A 417 -1.38 -14.43 -13.43
CA PRO A 417 -2.08 -15.38 -14.26
C PRO A 417 -2.60 -16.58 -13.44
N MET A 418 -3.73 -17.13 -13.86
CA MET A 418 -4.19 -18.43 -13.40
C MET A 418 -3.27 -19.52 -13.97
N SER A 419 -2.88 -20.49 -13.14
CA SER A 419 -2.12 -21.66 -13.58
C SER A 419 -2.80 -22.96 -13.16
N VAL A 420 -2.68 -23.98 -14.02
CA VAL A 420 -3.19 -25.33 -13.76
C VAL A 420 -2.02 -26.29 -13.78
N THR A 421 -1.88 -27.07 -12.71
CA THR A 421 -0.78 -28.03 -12.54
C THR A 421 -1.35 -29.44 -12.34
N PHE A 422 -0.82 -30.40 -13.05
CA PHE A 422 -1.06 -31.82 -12.81
C PHE A 422 0.22 -32.47 -12.32
N GLY A 423 0.13 -33.25 -11.25
CA GLY A 423 1.29 -33.89 -10.65
C GLY A 423 1.07 -35.35 -10.35
N LEU A 424 2.17 -36.10 -10.41
CA LEU A 424 2.29 -37.50 -10.01
C LEU A 424 3.43 -37.61 -9.00
N SER A 425 3.14 -38.20 -7.84
CA SER A 425 4.15 -38.54 -6.84
C SER A 425 4.18 -40.06 -6.71
N VAL A 426 5.34 -40.67 -6.80
CA VAL A 426 5.55 -42.11 -6.69
C VAL A 426 6.69 -42.40 -5.72
N GLN A 427 6.47 -43.38 -4.83
CA GLN A 427 7.46 -43.88 -3.89
C GLN A 427 7.59 -45.41 -4.10
N PHE A 428 8.83 -45.86 -4.21
CA PHE A 428 9.17 -47.26 -4.41
C PHE A 428 9.74 -47.87 -3.14
#